data_bdc06fad091eae878fccadc1ce8d2c55
#
_entry.id   bdc06fad091eae878fccadc1ce8d2c55
#
_cell.length_a   1.000
_cell.length_b   1.000
_cell.length_c   1.000
_cell.angle_alpha   90.00
_cell.angle_beta   90.00
_cell.angle_gamma   90.00
#
_symmetry.space_group_name_H-M   'P 1'
#
loop_
_entity.id
_entity.type
_entity.pdbx_description
1 polymer ?
#
loop_
_entity_poly.entity_id
_entity_poly.type
_entity_poly.pdbx_seq_one_letter_code
_entity_poly.pdbx_strand_id
1 'polypeptide(L)'
;MSFPSQPSEPPATTRSFWTGGLPRRLSDKDRALFQVAAGRNWPGARAVLPRLSRAADHGLLWFGAAAAMAATGSPRARRAALRGVASLALASATVNTVAKRSVRRPRPILEMVPLVRQLKSQPITTSFPSGHSASAAAFATGVALESLGWGALVAPVAFSVAASRVYTGVHYPGDVVVGAALGVGAAFAVRGLVPTRRQLPAPGRPYTEAPALPGGEHLVVVVNEASGTAAAKASAVRDALPLAEVIECAPDELTATLDKAARSGRALGVCGGDGTVNRAAVAAARHGVPLAVFPGGTLNHFAYDLGIEEVQDTARALEAGDAVKVDLGRFTPGPDGAAAGYFVNTFSLGVYPELVRLRERWSPRIGSWPAGVLAAYEVLRGERPLEAEVHGEPHALWLLFAGNCIYQRLGPAPAHRYDLADGLLDVRVVHGGRLPGLRLLAAALAGPLSRSPVHAARRLRRLRIGALAPRTPVAYDGEVAHIEGELTVDKLPEALTVYRPPVRA
;
A
#
# COMPACT_ATOMS: atom_id res chain seq x y z
N MET A 1 26.39 66.76 49.48
CA MET A 1 26.74 66.35 48.10
C MET A 1 27.15 64.93 48.14
N SER A 2 26.20 64.04 47.81
CA SER A 2 26.42 62.62 47.80
C SER A 2 26.27 62.11 46.34
N PHE A 3 27.29 61.48 45.77
CA PHE A 3 27.28 60.91 44.46
C PHE A 3 26.54 59.56 44.47
N PRO A 4 25.75 59.23 43.44
CA PRO A 4 25.06 57.95 43.35
C PRO A 4 26.02 56.85 42.95
N SER A 5 25.90 55.70 43.63
CA SER A 5 26.60 54.47 43.43
C SER A 5 26.26 53.84 42.04
N GLN A 6 27.28 53.35 41.33
CA GLN A 6 27.14 52.56 40.07
C GLN A 6 26.40 51.26 40.33
N PRO A 7 25.56 50.77 39.36
CA PRO A 7 24.96 49.48 39.48
C PRO A 7 25.97 48.37 39.23
N SER A 8 25.98 47.38 40.10
CA SER A 8 26.79 46.17 40.07
C SER A 8 26.50 45.34 38.85
N GLU A 9 27.51 44.84 38.14
CA GLU A 9 27.42 43.87 37.08
C GLU A 9 26.69 42.59 37.53
N PRO A 10 25.79 42.04 36.70
CA PRO A 10 25.15 40.77 37.02
C PRO A 10 26.15 39.61 36.93
N PRO A 11 26.00 38.55 37.76
CA PRO A 11 26.95 37.45 37.82
C PRO A 11 26.95 36.64 36.51
N ALA A 12 28.16 36.19 36.13
CA ALA A 12 28.43 35.33 34.95
C ALA A 12 27.49 34.14 34.90
N THR A 13 26.64 34.13 33.89
CA THR A 13 25.70 33.06 33.61
C THR A 13 26.39 31.73 33.41
N THR A 14 26.01 30.78 34.21
CA THR A 14 26.29 29.34 34.07
C THR A 14 26.17 28.89 32.59
N ARG A 15 27.27 28.44 32.01
CA ARG A 15 27.30 27.83 30.68
C ARG A 15 26.40 26.58 30.66
N SER A 16 25.23 26.69 30.05
CA SER A 16 24.40 25.57 29.72
C SER A 16 25.10 24.70 28.66
N PHE A 17 25.36 23.46 28.98
CA PHE A 17 26.08 22.47 28.19
C PHE A 17 25.37 22.05 26.91
N TRP A 18 24.22 22.61 26.54
CA TRP A 18 23.37 22.20 25.42
C TRP A 18 22.94 23.29 24.44
N THR A 19 23.74 24.34 24.27
CA THR A 19 23.51 25.35 23.21
C THR A 19 24.55 25.15 22.09
N GLY A 20 24.45 24.06 21.34
CA GLY A 20 25.17 23.88 20.09
C GLY A 20 24.61 24.83 19.03
N GLY A 21 25.07 26.07 18.98
CA GLY A 21 24.85 26.98 17.86
C GLY A 21 25.62 26.49 16.65
N LEU A 22 25.11 26.70 15.43
CA LEU A 22 25.85 26.50 14.18
C LEU A 22 27.20 27.22 14.26
N PRO A 23 28.31 26.63 13.74
CA PRO A 23 29.61 27.31 13.71
C PRO A 23 29.46 28.70 13.09
N ARG A 24 30.05 29.72 13.74
CA ARG A 24 29.93 31.15 13.35
C ARG A 24 30.11 31.34 11.83
N ARG A 25 31.14 30.74 11.24
CA ARG A 25 31.42 30.84 9.80
C ARG A 25 30.31 30.34 8.90
N LEU A 26 29.59 29.28 9.29
CA LEU A 26 28.44 28.75 8.54
C LEU A 26 27.24 29.68 8.70
N SER A 27 27.03 30.23 9.88
CA SER A 27 25.96 31.19 10.15
C SER A 27 26.14 32.47 9.35
N ASP A 28 27.38 32.97 9.21
CA ASP A 28 27.66 34.23 8.51
C ASP A 28 27.49 34.06 6.98
N LYS A 29 27.96 32.92 6.41
CA LYS A 29 27.72 32.59 4.99
C LYS A 29 26.23 32.46 4.69
N ASP A 30 25.48 31.83 5.55
CA ASP A 30 24.05 31.59 5.39
C ASP A 30 23.25 32.89 5.46
N ARG A 31 23.65 33.85 6.32
CA ARG A 31 23.12 35.22 6.38
C ARG A 31 23.42 35.99 5.09
N ALA A 32 24.65 35.91 4.59
CA ALA A 32 25.04 36.55 3.32
C ALA A 32 24.22 36.01 2.13
N LEU A 33 24.03 34.67 2.04
CA LEU A 33 23.19 34.08 1.02
C LEU A 33 21.73 34.54 1.13
N PHE A 34 21.21 34.64 2.36
CA PHE A 34 19.86 35.19 2.60
C PHE A 34 19.74 36.64 2.12
N GLN A 35 20.72 37.51 2.40
CA GLN A 35 20.72 38.89 1.95
C GLN A 35 20.68 39.00 0.43
N VAL A 36 21.47 38.18 -0.28
CA VAL A 36 21.44 38.11 -1.75
C VAL A 36 20.05 37.68 -2.25
N ALA A 37 19.46 36.65 -1.64
CA ALA A 37 18.13 36.16 -2.02
C ALA A 37 17.03 37.19 -1.72
N ALA A 38 17.08 37.90 -0.59
CA ALA A 38 16.14 38.93 -0.18
C ALA A 38 16.22 40.18 -1.09
N GLY A 39 17.43 40.59 -1.49
CA GLY A 39 17.65 41.74 -2.36
C GLY A 39 17.27 41.50 -3.82
N ARG A 40 17.19 40.23 -4.26
CA ARG A 40 16.96 39.90 -5.68
C ARG A 40 15.50 40.07 -6.07
N ASN A 41 15.26 40.67 -7.25
CA ASN A 41 13.92 40.70 -7.82
C ASN A 41 13.61 39.38 -8.52
N TRP A 42 12.49 38.76 -8.13
CA TRP A 42 12.01 37.49 -8.65
C TRP A 42 10.73 37.72 -9.47
N PRO A 43 10.80 37.89 -10.81
CA PRO A 43 9.62 38.13 -11.62
C PRO A 43 8.55 37.05 -11.42
N GLY A 44 7.29 37.45 -11.25
CA GLY A 44 6.17 36.54 -11.05
C GLY A 44 6.08 35.86 -9.65
N ALA A 45 7.17 35.79 -8.91
CA ALA A 45 7.19 35.10 -7.61
C ALA A 45 6.27 35.74 -6.55
N ARG A 46 6.03 37.05 -6.63
CA ARG A 46 5.16 37.78 -5.69
C ARG A 46 3.74 37.25 -5.62
N ALA A 47 3.19 36.82 -6.76
CA ALA A 47 1.83 36.30 -6.82
C ALA A 47 1.73 34.83 -6.38
N VAL A 48 2.79 34.03 -6.58
CA VAL A 48 2.76 32.58 -6.43
C VAL A 48 3.33 32.12 -5.11
N LEU A 49 4.57 32.50 -4.77
CA LEU A 49 5.29 31.92 -3.64
C LEU A 49 4.63 32.15 -2.27
N PRO A 50 4.08 33.33 -1.91
CA PRO A 50 3.40 33.50 -0.64
C PRO A 50 2.09 32.69 -0.52
N ARG A 51 1.38 32.50 -1.66
CA ARG A 51 0.17 31.66 -1.69
C ARG A 51 0.52 30.20 -1.54
N LEU A 52 1.55 29.74 -2.24
CA LEU A 52 2.04 28.38 -2.17
C LEU A 52 2.57 28.03 -0.77
N SER A 53 3.29 28.98 -0.16
CA SER A 53 3.75 28.85 1.25
C SER A 53 2.58 28.60 2.20
N ARG A 54 1.49 29.35 2.07
CA ARG A 54 0.27 29.19 2.89
C ARG A 54 -0.48 27.89 2.58
N ALA A 55 -0.60 27.52 1.30
CA ALA A 55 -1.24 26.26 0.92
C ALA A 55 -0.53 25.04 1.49
N ALA A 56 0.79 25.14 1.74
CA ALA A 56 1.58 24.08 2.33
C ALA A 56 1.50 24.02 3.87
N ASP A 57 0.83 25.00 4.51
CA ASP A 57 0.62 24.98 5.95
C ASP A 57 -0.18 23.74 6.37
N HIS A 58 0.21 23.14 7.50
CA HIS A 58 -0.38 21.92 8.05
C HIS A 58 -0.42 20.71 7.08
N GLY A 59 0.35 20.77 5.98
CA GLY A 59 0.41 19.71 4.98
C GLY A 59 -0.76 19.67 4.00
N LEU A 60 -1.68 20.63 4.02
CA LEU A 60 -2.91 20.63 3.21
C LEU A 60 -2.64 20.48 1.71
N LEU A 61 -1.63 21.17 1.18
CA LEU A 61 -1.22 21.04 -0.22
C LEU A 61 -0.88 19.57 -0.58
N TRP A 62 -0.17 18.89 0.30
CA TRP A 62 0.31 17.52 0.08
C TRP A 62 -0.80 16.49 0.23
N PHE A 63 -1.72 16.70 1.18
CA PHE A 63 -2.91 15.86 1.29
C PHE A 63 -3.85 16.04 0.09
N GLY A 64 -4.01 17.28 -0.39
CA GLY A 64 -4.75 17.56 -1.62
C GLY A 64 -4.11 16.89 -2.85
N ALA A 65 -2.79 17.00 -3.00
CA ALA A 65 -2.06 16.30 -4.07
C ALA A 65 -2.21 14.77 -3.96
N ALA A 66 -2.09 14.21 -2.77
CA ALA A 66 -2.28 12.78 -2.54
C ALA A 66 -3.71 12.32 -2.88
N ALA A 67 -4.72 13.11 -2.51
CA ALA A 67 -6.12 12.83 -2.85
C ALA A 67 -6.36 12.89 -4.36
N ALA A 68 -5.82 13.90 -5.04
CA ALA A 68 -5.91 14.02 -6.49
C ALA A 68 -5.24 12.83 -7.22
N MET A 69 -4.04 12.42 -6.75
CA MET A 69 -3.37 11.23 -7.27
C MET A 69 -4.19 9.96 -7.05
N ALA A 70 -4.77 9.79 -5.86
CA ALA A 70 -5.60 8.64 -5.53
C ALA A 70 -6.90 8.58 -6.37
N ALA A 71 -7.47 9.74 -6.69
CA ALA A 71 -8.69 9.89 -7.49
C ALA A 71 -8.50 9.47 -8.96
N THR A 72 -7.26 9.39 -9.47
CA THR A 72 -6.99 8.88 -10.83
C THR A 72 -7.33 7.39 -11.01
N GLY A 73 -7.59 6.66 -9.93
CA GLY A 73 -7.87 5.22 -9.95
C GLY A 73 -6.63 4.33 -10.22
N SER A 74 -5.49 4.91 -10.60
CA SER A 74 -4.25 4.16 -10.86
C SER A 74 -3.68 3.59 -9.55
N PRO A 75 -3.45 2.26 -9.44
CA PRO A 75 -2.83 1.65 -8.28
C PRO A 75 -1.44 2.21 -7.99
N ARG A 76 -0.67 2.54 -9.04
CA ARG A 76 0.65 3.17 -8.94
C ARG A 76 0.56 4.56 -8.32
N ALA A 77 -0.39 5.39 -8.76
CA ALA A 77 -0.61 6.73 -8.20
C ALA A 77 -1.04 6.66 -6.73
N ARG A 78 -1.93 5.72 -6.38
CA ARG A 78 -2.37 5.51 -4.98
C ARG A 78 -1.22 5.09 -4.07
N ARG A 79 -0.36 4.15 -4.51
CA ARG A 79 0.83 3.78 -3.72
C ARG A 79 1.81 4.93 -3.57
N ALA A 80 2.06 5.67 -4.65
CA ALA A 80 2.93 6.85 -4.62
C ALA A 80 2.40 7.91 -3.65
N ALA A 81 1.10 8.20 -3.67
CA ALA A 81 0.44 9.11 -2.74
C ALA A 81 0.60 8.66 -1.28
N LEU A 82 0.30 7.39 -0.98
CA LEU A 82 0.44 6.82 0.37
C LEU A 82 1.88 6.89 0.88
N ARG A 83 2.86 6.54 0.04
CA ARG A 83 4.28 6.64 0.39
C ARG A 83 4.70 8.10 0.62
N GLY A 84 4.23 9.03 -0.21
CA GLY A 84 4.46 10.46 -0.02
C GLY A 84 3.93 10.94 1.33
N VAL A 85 2.70 10.59 1.68
CA VAL A 85 2.07 10.94 2.96
C VAL A 85 2.80 10.32 4.15
N ALA A 86 3.17 9.03 4.07
CA ALA A 86 3.94 8.36 5.14
C ALA A 86 5.31 9.02 5.35
N SER A 87 6.00 9.37 4.26
CA SER A 87 7.28 10.07 4.31
C SER A 87 7.16 11.46 4.95
N LEU A 88 6.12 12.21 4.57
CA LEU A 88 5.80 13.51 5.15
C LEU A 88 5.49 13.40 6.64
N ALA A 89 4.69 12.42 7.05
CA ALA A 89 4.34 12.20 8.45
C ALA A 89 5.58 11.91 9.30
N LEU A 90 6.47 11.04 8.82
CA LEU A 90 7.73 10.73 9.49
C LEU A 90 8.65 11.96 9.58
N ALA A 91 8.80 12.72 8.49
CA ALA A 91 9.60 13.94 8.47
C ALA A 91 9.04 15.00 9.44
N SER A 92 7.73 15.20 9.43
CA SER A 92 7.04 16.14 10.33
C SER A 92 7.22 15.75 11.80
N ALA A 93 7.04 14.46 12.14
CA ALA A 93 7.29 13.96 13.48
C ALA A 93 8.74 14.21 13.91
N THR A 94 9.73 13.81 13.09
CA THR A 94 11.16 13.98 13.41
C THR A 94 11.54 15.44 13.59
N VAL A 95 11.07 16.33 12.70
CA VAL A 95 11.38 17.76 12.78
C VAL A 95 10.77 18.40 14.06
N ASN A 96 9.51 18.11 14.37
CA ASN A 96 8.81 18.76 15.46
C ASN A 96 9.17 18.20 16.84
N THR A 97 9.52 16.92 16.95
CA THR A 97 9.85 16.29 18.24
C THR A 97 11.33 16.39 18.59
N VAL A 98 12.21 16.18 17.61
CA VAL A 98 13.66 16.09 17.84
C VAL A 98 14.38 17.32 17.31
N ALA A 99 14.32 17.59 16.01
CA ALA A 99 15.21 18.55 15.38
C ALA A 99 15.02 19.99 15.87
N LYS A 100 13.80 20.47 16.05
CA LYS A 100 13.50 21.81 16.58
C LYS A 100 13.89 22.00 18.05
N ARG A 101 13.98 20.91 18.81
CA ARG A 101 14.39 20.97 20.22
C ARG A 101 15.90 20.96 20.37
N SER A 102 16.64 20.43 19.39
CA SER A 102 18.10 20.29 19.43
C SER A 102 18.85 21.59 19.10
N VAL A 103 18.29 22.45 18.24
CA VAL A 103 18.95 23.68 17.79
C VAL A 103 17.99 24.85 17.87
N ARG A 104 18.33 25.84 18.71
CA ARG A 104 17.59 27.10 18.83
C ARG A 104 18.26 28.17 17.97
N ARG A 105 17.66 28.47 16.81
CA ARG A 105 18.14 29.50 15.89
C ARG A 105 17.10 30.60 15.73
N PRO A 106 17.46 31.89 15.90
CA PRO A 106 16.55 32.99 15.61
C PRO A 106 16.26 33.07 14.12
N ARG A 107 15.07 33.56 13.76
CA ARG A 107 14.66 33.76 12.36
C ARG A 107 15.37 34.95 11.73
N PRO A 108 15.40 35.05 10.38
CA PRO A 108 15.89 36.21 9.69
C PRO A 108 15.17 37.51 10.13
N ILE A 109 15.90 38.62 10.13
CA ILE A 109 15.34 39.93 10.43
C ILE A 109 14.50 40.40 9.23
N LEU A 110 13.20 40.67 9.45
CA LEU A 110 12.23 40.95 8.39
C LEU A 110 12.40 42.31 7.74
N GLU A 111 13.13 43.25 8.38
CA GLU A 111 13.43 44.58 7.84
C GLU A 111 14.10 44.55 6.45
N MET A 112 14.82 43.49 6.18
CA MET A 112 15.48 43.26 4.85
C MET A 112 14.55 42.67 3.80
N VAL A 113 13.32 42.30 4.17
CA VAL A 113 12.36 41.65 3.26
C VAL A 113 11.23 42.63 2.97
N PRO A 114 10.93 42.94 1.69
CA PRO A 114 9.82 43.81 1.33
C PRO A 114 8.50 43.35 1.95
N LEU A 115 7.72 44.26 2.52
CA LEU A 115 6.44 43.98 3.22
C LEU A 115 5.49 43.10 2.38
N VAL A 116 5.47 43.31 1.06
CA VAL A 116 4.63 42.55 0.13
C VAL A 116 5.00 41.06 0.06
N ARG A 117 6.19 40.67 0.51
CA ARG A 117 6.66 39.27 0.54
C ARG A 117 6.45 38.62 1.88
N GLN A 118 6.30 39.40 2.95
CA GLN A 118 6.16 38.89 4.31
C GLN A 118 4.83 38.15 4.49
N LEU A 119 4.85 37.10 5.30
CA LEU A 119 3.62 36.40 5.67
C LEU A 119 2.82 37.25 6.66
N LYS A 120 1.50 37.23 6.55
CA LYS A 120 0.58 37.95 7.46
C LYS A 120 0.70 37.47 8.91
N SER A 121 0.96 36.17 9.10
CA SER A 121 1.23 35.56 10.41
C SER A 121 2.64 34.97 10.41
N GLN A 122 3.48 35.42 11.32
CA GLN A 122 4.85 34.97 11.46
C GLN A 122 4.92 33.75 12.38
N PRO A 123 5.68 32.71 12.03
CA PRO A 123 5.85 31.56 12.90
C PRO A 123 6.66 31.94 14.16
N ILE A 124 6.17 31.54 15.33
CA ILE A 124 6.79 31.81 16.64
C ILE A 124 7.87 30.81 17.06
N THR A 125 8.05 29.72 16.30
CA THR A 125 9.02 28.65 16.62
C THR A 125 10.42 28.98 16.08
N THR A 126 11.44 28.21 16.50
CA THR A 126 12.82 28.30 15.98
C THR A 126 12.89 28.24 14.45
N SER A 127 13.89 28.93 13.85
CA SER A 127 14.13 28.92 12.41
C SER A 127 14.60 27.55 11.90
N PHE A 128 15.42 26.86 12.67
CA PHE A 128 16.08 25.62 12.23
C PHE A 128 15.40 24.36 12.80
N PRO A 129 15.26 23.30 12.00
CA PRO A 129 15.26 23.28 10.53
C PRO A 129 13.91 23.68 9.95
N SER A 130 13.83 23.93 8.63
CA SER A 130 12.57 24.28 7.96
C SER A 130 11.63 23.08 7.84
N GLY A 131 10.53 23.09 8.59
CA GLY A 131 9.52 22.02 8.56
C GLY A 131 8.78 21.91 7.22
N HIS A 132 8.47 23.05 6.57
CA HIS A 132 7.85 23.05 5.25
C HIS A 132 8.75 22.43 4.18
N SER A 133 10.06 22.73 4.23
CA SER A 133 11.02 22.12 3.29
C SER A 133 11.18 20.62 3.55
N ALA A 134 11.16 20.20 4.81
CA ALA A 134 11.20 18.79 5.18
C ALA A 134 9.95 18.05 4.65
N SER A 135 8.76 18.57 4.90
CA SER A 135 7.51 17.98 4.41
C SER A 135 7.45 17.92 2.88
N ALA A 136 7.85 19.01 2.20
CA ALA A 136 7.88 19.10 0.75
C ALA A 136 8.84 18.06 0.14
N ALA A 137 10.08 18.00 0.63
CA ALA A 137 11.08 17.05 0.14
C ALA A 137 10.70 15.60 0.46
N ALA A 138 10.14 15.33 1.65
CA ALA A 138 9.68 14.00 2.04
C ALA A 138 8.57 13.50 1.13
N PHE A 139 7.55 14.33 0.89
CA PHE A 139 6.44 13.97 0.00
C PHE A 139 6.91 13.73 -1.42
N ALA A 140 7.65 14.66 -2.00
CA ALA A 140 8.13 14.56 -3.39
C ALA A 140 9.06 13.35 -3.59
N THR A 141 10.01 13.13 -2.66
CA THR A 141 10.90 11.96 -2.72
C THR A 141 10.14 10.66 -2.53
N GLY A 142 9.20 10.60 -1.56
CA GLY A 142 8.36 9.42 -1.34
C GLY A 142 7.54 9.05 -2.59
N VAL A 143 6.94 10.05 -3.24
CA VAL A 143 6.22 9.86 -4.51
C VAL A 143 7.17 9.38 -5.62
N ALA A 144 8.34 10.02 -5.78
CA ALA A 144 9.31 9.69 -6.83
C ALA A 144 9.90 8.29 -6.69
N LEU A 145 10.10 7.81 -5.47
CA LEU A 145 10.57 6.44 -5.19
C LEU A 145 9.59 5.38 -5.70
N GLU A 146 8.29 5.67 -5.73
CA GLU A 146 7.27 4.76 -6.24
C GLU A 146 6.98 4.99 -7.72
N SER A 147 6.92 6.26 -8.16
CA SER A 147 6.60 6.65 -9.53
C SER A 147 7.39 7.89 -9.95
N LEU A 148 8.33 7.72 -10.88
CA LEU A 148 9.14 8.83 -11.39
C LEU A 148 8.29 9.88 -12.11
N GLY A 149 7.26 9.47 -12.86
CA GLY A 149 6.37 10.41 -13.56
C GLY A 149 5.61 11.33 -12.59
N TRP A 150 4.98 10.76 -11.57
CA TRP A 150 4.34 11.54 -10.51
C TRP A 150 5.34 12.37 -9.71
N GLY A 151 6.55 11.82 -9.46
CA GLY A 151 7.64 12.54 -8.81
C GLY A 151 8.07 13.78 -9.61
N ALA A 152 8.19 13.67 -10.93
CA ALA A 152 8.53 14.78 -11.80
C ALA A 152 7.48 15.91 -11.79
N LEU A 153 6.19 15.57 -11.64
CA LEU A 153 5.10 16.56 -11.50
C LEU A 153 5.12 17.24 -10.13
N VAL A 154 5.44 16.52 -9.06
CA VAL A 154 5.42 17.05 -7.69
C VAL A 154 6.69 17.82 -7.34
N ALA A 155 7.85 17.43 -7.88
CA ALA A 155 9.14 18.00 -7.52
C ALA A 155 9.25 19.52 -7.73
N PRO A 156 8.75 20.13 -8.84
CA PRO A 156 8.77 21.58 -9.02
C PRO A 156 7.93 22.31 -7.95
N VAL A 157 6.80 21.74 -7.56
CA VAL A 157 5.94 22.30 -6.50
C VAL A 157 6.68 22.25 -5.16
N ALA A 158 7.32 21.12 -4.84
CA ALA A 158 8.08 20.95 -3.61
C ALA A 158 9.28 21.91 -3.54
N PHE A 159 10.00 22.07 -4.64
CA PHE A 159 11.07 23.06 -4.74
C PHE A 159 10.56 24.47 -4.53
N SER A 160 9.43 24.84 -5.15
CA SER A 160 8.81 26.16 -5.01
C SER A 160 8.34 26.44 -3.57
N VAL A 161 7.80 25.43 -2.86
CA VAL A 161 7.47 25.53 -1.43
C VAL A 161 8.74 25.77 -0.61
N ALA A 162 9.82 25.02 -0.85
CA ALA A 162 11.08 25.20 -0.16
C ALA A 162 11.69 26.59 -0.42
N ALA A 163 11.74 27.03 -1.67
CA ALA A 163 12.21 28.35 -2.09
C ALA A 163 11.37 29.50 -1.47
N SER A 164 10.06 29.29 -1.34
CA SER A 164 9.15 30.28 -0.76
C SER A 164 9.52 30.63 0.67
N ARG A 165 10.15 29.71 1.43
CA ARG A 165 10.53 29.92 2.84
C ARG A 165 11.67 30.92 2.98
N VAL A 166 12.61 30.94 2.03
CA VAL A 166 13.67 31.96 1.95
C VAL A 166 13.09 33.26 1.40
N TYR A 167 12.28 33.18 0.35
CA TYR A 167 11.66 34.35 -0.29
C TYR A 167 10.78 35.19 0.64
N THR A 168 10.01 34.54 1.53
CA THR A 168 9.16 35.18 2.52
C THR A 168 9.88 35.60 3.81
N GLY A 169 11.19 35.33 3.92
CA GLY A 169 12.02 35.74 5.03
C GLY A 169 11.84 34.95 6.34
N VAL A 170 11.20 33.79 6.29
CA VAL A 170 10.94 32.99 7.51
C VAL A 170 12.05 31.99 7.85
N HIS A 171 12.93 31.66 6.90
CA HIS A 171 14.04 30.73 7.05
C HIS A 171 15.29 31.19 6.29
N TYR A 172 16.45 30.83 6.81
CA TYR A 172 17.70 30.94 6.07
C TYR A 172 17.82 29.79 5.05
N PRO A 173 18.63 29.97 3.96
CA PRO A 173 18.88 28.89 3.00
C PRO A 173 19.33 27.58 3.63
N GLY A 174 20.21 27.64 4.65
CA GLY A 174 20.69 26.45 5.39
C GLY A 174 19.59 25.71 6.13
N ASP A 175 18.60 26.42 6.69
CA ASP A 175 17.43 25.81 7.34
C ASP A 175 16.60 24.99 6.33
N VAL A 176 16.49 25.51 5.10
CA VAL A 176 15.77 24.88 3.98
C VAL A 176 16.50 23.63 3.50
N VAL A 177 17.82 23.73 3.30
CA VAL A 177 18.64 22.60 2.83
C VAL A 177 18.63 21.45 3.84
N VAL A 178 18.84 21.75 5.13
CA VAL A 178 18.80 20.74 6.19
C VAL A 178 17.40 20.15 6.34
N GLY A 179 16.37 20.98 6.29
CA GLY A 179 14.99 20.51 6.28
C GLY A 179 14.72 19.56 5.14
N ALA A 180 15.11 19.93 3.91
CA ALA A 180 14.96 19.07 2.73
C ALA A 180 15.74 17.74 2.87
N ALA A 181 16.97 17.78 3.38
CA ALA A 181 17.77 16.58 3.63
C ALA A 181 17.10 15.64 4.63
N LEU A 182 16.53 16.18 5.72
CA LEU A 182 15.76 15.39 6.68
C LEU A 182 14.50 14.78 6.03
N GLY A 183 13.84 15.51 5.15
CA GLY A 183 12.69 15.02 4.40
C GLY A 183 13.05 13.87 3.46
N VAL A 184 14.15 14.01 2.70
CA VAL A 184 14.68 12.95 1.85
C VAL A 184 15.05 11.73 2.69
N GLY A 185 15.76 11.92 3.81
CA GLY A 185 16.12 10.85 4.75
C GLY A 185 14.88 10.10 5.27
N ALA A 186 13.81 10.82 5.62
CA ALA A 186 12.56 10.20 6.04
C ALA A 186 11.91 9.36 4.94
N ALA A 187 11.96 9.80 3.67
CA ALA A 187 11.43 9.02 2.54
C ALA A 187 12.23 7.72 2.32
N PHE A 188 13.55 7.78 2.46
CA PHE A 188 14.39 6.57 2.40
C PHE A 188 14.20 5.67 3.61
N ALA A 189 13.95 6.21 4.81
CA ALA A 189 13.60 5.42 5.98
C ALA A 189 12.27 4.68 5.78
N VAL A 190 11.24 5.35 5.24
CA VAL A 190 9.97 4.70 4.86
C VAL A 190 10.21 3.61 3.81
N ARG A 191 11.08 3.85 2.82
CA ARG A 191 11.47 2.83 1.83
C ARG A 191 12.14 1.62 2.47
N GLY A 192 12.96 1.82 3.48
CA GLY A 192 13.59 0.71 4.24
C GLY A 192 12.59 -0.11 5.05
N LEU A 193 11.53 0.53 5.58
CA LEU A 193 10.47 -0.14 6.32
C LEU A 193 9.43 -0.81 5.41
N VAL A 194 9.04 -0.12 4.34
CA VAL A 194 8.06 -0.57 3.36
C VAL A 194 8.72 -0.52 1.97
N PRO A 195 9.21 -1.64 1.44
CA PRO A 195 9.88 -1.68 0.15
C PRO A 195 8.99 -1.13 -0.97
N THR A 196 9.63 -0.51 -1.98
CA THR A 196 8.93 -0.14 -3.22
C THR A 196 8.69 -1.38 -4.06
N ARG A 197 7.73 -1.31 -4.97
CA ARG A 197 7.46 -2.44 -5.87
C ARG A 197 8.69 -2.88 -6.68
N ARG A 198 9.56 -1.95 -7.05
CA ARG A 198 10.82 -2.25 -7.73
C ARG A 198 11.85 -3.02 -6.88
N GLN A 199 11.72 -2.98 -5.56
CA GLN A 199 12.56 -3.73 -4.64
C GLN A 199 12.02 -5.13 -4.36
N LEU A 200 10.75 -5.39 -4.68
CA LEU A 200 10.18 -6.73 -4.57
C LEU A 200 10.80 -7.58 -5.68
N PRO A 201 11.33 -8.77 -5.37
CA PRO A 201 11.75 -9.71 -6.40
C PRO A 201 10.58 -9.96 -7.36
N ALA A 202 10.89 -10.10 -8.61
CA ALA A 202 9.88 -10.47 -9.57
C ALA A 202 9.26 -11.82 -9.17
N PRO A 203 7.92 -11.95 -9.11
CA PRO A 203 7.29 -13.23 -8.87
C PRO A 203 7.75 -14.14 -10.00
N GLY A 204 8.30 -15.25 -9.68
CA GLY A 204 9.12 -15.80 -10.70
C GLY A 204 8.94 -17.21 -11.12
N ARG A 205 8.24 -18.11 -10.54
CA ARG A 205 8.44 -19.51 -11.00
C ARG A 205 7.22 -20.38 -10.78
N PRO A 206 7.09 -21.44 -11.57
CA PRO A 206 7.87 -21.80 -12.77
C PRO A 206 7.39 -21.05 -14.02
N TYR A 207 8.33 -20.56 -14.82
CA TYR A 207 8.03 -20.01 -16.15
C TYR A 207 7.50 -21.09 -17.07
N THR A 208 6.54 -20.73 -17.90
CA THR A 208 6.03 -21.55 -18.99
C THR A 208 5.65 -20.67 -20.17
N GLU A 209 5.49 -21.25 -21.31
CA GLU A 209 4.97 -20.56 -22.49
C GLU A 209 3.48 -20.83 -22.63
N ALA A 210 2.75 -19.84 -23.10
CA ALA A 210 1.37 -19.93 -23.54
C ALA A 210 1.27 -19.46 -24.99
N PRO A 211 0.18 -19.73 -25.71
CA PRO A 211 0.00 -19.20 -27.05
C PRO A 211 0.15 -17.66 -27.08
N ALA A 212 1.01 -17.13 -27.93
CA ALA A 212 1.03 -15.71 -28.21
C ALA A 212 -0.26 -15.31 -28.93
N LEU A 213 -0.93 -14.26 -28.45
CA LEU A 213 -2.21 -13.77 -28.96
C LEU A 213 -2.09 -12.29 -29.33
N PRO A 214 -1.45 -11.96 -30.45
CA PRO A 214 -1.27 -10.58 -30.90
C PRO A 214 -2.60 -9.86 -31.05
N GLY A 215 -2.72 -8.66 -30.47
CA GLY A 215 -3.97 -7.90 -30.49
C GLY A 215 -5.13 -8.58 -29.77
N GLY A 216 -4.90 -9.70 -29.08
CA GLY A 216 -5.93 -10.49 -28.39
C GLY A 216 -6.71 -11.45 -29.30
N GLU A 217 -6.16 -11.85 -30.43
CA GLU A 217 -6.81 -12.79 -31.34
C GLU A 217 -7.11 -14.13 -30.64
N HIS A 218 -8.37 -14.62 -30.75
CA HIS A 218 -8.87 -15.83 -30.06
C HIS A 218 -8.89 -15.73 -28.50
N LEU A 219 -8.76 -14.54 -27.93
CA LEU A 219 -8.97 -14.27 -26.51
C LEU A 219 -10.42 -13.88 -26.25
N VAL A 220 -11.10 -14.54 -25.32
CA VAL A 220 -12.42 -14.12 -24.85
C VAL A 220 -12.26 -13.55 -23.44
N VAL A 221 -12.54 -12.26 -23.26
CA VAL A 221 -12.42 -11.53 -21.98
C VAL A 221 -13.80 -11.33 -21.38
N VAL A 222 -14.01 -11.89 -20.20
CA VAL A 222 -15.24 -11.69 -19.42
C VAL A 222 -15.01 -10.57 -18.39
N VAL A 223 -15.88 -9.58 -18.42
CA VAL A 223 -15.86 -8.40 -17.52
C VAL A 223 -17.05 -8.49 -16.59
N ASN A 224 -16.79 -8.54 -15.29
CA ASN A 224 -17.84 -8.48 -14.28
C ASN A 224 -18.18 -7.02 -13.96
N GLU A 225 -19.34 -6.54 -14.39
CA GLU A 225 -19.82 -5.17 -14.26
C GLU A 225 -19.89 -4.68 -12.80
N ALA A 226 -20.19 -5.56 -11.86
CA ALA A 226 -20.27 -5.24 -10.44
C ALA A 226 -18.91 -5.15 -9.72
N SER A 227 -17.80 -5.49 -10.40
CA SER A 227 -16.48 -5.52 -9.77
C SER A 227 -15.76 -4.18 -9.85
N GLY A 228 -15.85 -3.36 -8.82
CA GLY A 228 -14.99 -2.18 -8.60
C GLY A 228 -14.89 -1.24 -9.80
N THR A 229 -13.80 -1.32 -10.56
CA THR A 229 -13.54 -0.51 -11.75
C THR A 229 -13.56 -1.31 -13.05
N ALA A 230 -14.07 -2.54 -13.05
CA ALA A 230 -13.99 -3.45 -14.20
C ALA A 230 -14.72 -2.90 -15.43
N ALA A 231 -15.96 -2.44 -15.29
CA ALA A 231 -16.71 -1.84 -16.38
C ALA A 231 -15.99 -0.62 -17.00
N ALA A 232 -15.41 0.24 -16.17
CA ALA A 232 -14.62 1.38 -16.66
C ALA A 232 -13.34 0.94 -17.40
N LYS A 233 -12.84 -0.26 -17.14
CA LYS A 233 -11.65 -0.82 -17.80
C LYS A 233 -11.94 -1.62 -19.05
N ALA A 234 -13.20 -1.98 -19.31
CA ALA A 234 -13.59 -2.72 -20.52
C ALA A 234 -13.15 -1.99 -21.79
N SER A 235 -13.30 -0.65 -21.84
CA SER A 235 -12.81 0.17 -22.95
C SER A 235 -11.29 0.06 -23.11
N ALA A 236 -10.53 0.18 -22.01
CA ALA A 236 -9.08 0.07 -22.05
C ALA A 236 -8.60 -1.34 -22.49
N VAL A 237 -9.37 -2.39 -22.20
CA VAL A 237 -9.10 -3.74 -22.71
C VAL A 237 -9.32 -3.80 -24.20
N ARG A 238 -10.44 -3.26 -24.73
CA ARG A 238 -10.73 -3.20 -26.17
C ARG A 238 -9.68 -2.38 -26.92
N ASP A 239 -9.24 -1.25 -26.34
CA ASP A 239 -8.21 -0.40 -26.94
C ASP A 239 -6.84 -1.09 -27.00
N ALA A 240 -6.48 -1.86 -25.97
CA ALA A 240 -5.20 -2.58 -25.89
C ALA A 240 -5.19 -3.89 -26.71
N LEU A 241 -6.36 -4.54 -26.87
CA LEU A 241 -6.52 -5.84 -27.50
C LEU A 241 -7.72 -5.78 -28.48
N PRO A 242 -7.57 -5.14 -29.63
CA PRO A 242 -8.69 -4.84 -30.53
C PRO A 242 -9.30 -6.08 -31.21
N LEU A 243 -8.60 -7.23 -31.20
CA LEU A 243 -9.09 -8.50 -31.76
C LEU A 243 -9.70 -9.43 -30.72
N ALA A 244 -9.68 -9.03 -29.42
CA ALA A 244 -10.29 -9.81 -28.36
C ALA A 244 -11.82 -9.65 -28.35
N GLU A 245 -12.51 -10.74 -28.10
CA GLU A 245 -13.94 -10.70 -27.77
C GLU A 245 -14.12 -10.29 -26.32
N VAL A 246 -14.78 -9.16 -26.07
CA VAL A 246 -15.01 -8.64 -24.70
C VAL A 246 -16.49 -8.72 -24.36
N ILE A 247 -16.83 -9.57 -23.39
CA ILE A 247 -18.19 -9.84 -22.91
C ILE A 247 -18.35 -9.21 -21.53
N GLU A 248 -19.24 -8.25 -21.41
CA GLU A 248 -19.65 -7.69 -20.13
C GLU A 248 -20.85 -8.46 -19.60
N CYS A 249 -20.85 -8.87 -18.34
CA CYS A 249 -21.93 -9.66 -17.75
C CYS A 249 -22.23 -9.29 -16.31
N ALA A 250 -23.49 -9.57 -15.92
CA ALA A 250 -23.94 -9.44 -14.57
C ALA A 250 -23.35 -10.55 -13.64
N PRO A 251 -23.29 -10.33 -12.31
CA PRO A 251 -22.68 -11.30 -11.37
C PRO A 251 -23.32 -12.67 -11.34
N ASP A 252 -24.62 -12.75 -11.56
CA ASP A 252 -25.41 -14.01 -11.60
C ASP A 252 -25.13 -14.85 -12.85
N GLU A 253 -24.80 -14.24 -13.98
CA GLU A 253 -24.46 -14.89 -15.22
C GLU A 253 -22.97 -15.24 -15.31
N LEU A 254 -22.13 -14.71 -14.42
CA LEU A 254 -20.67 -14.75 -14.50
C LEU A 254 -20.11 -16.17 -14.67
N THR A 255 -20.58 -17.13 -13.88
CA THR A 255 -20.05 -18.50 -13.89
C THR A 255 -20.36 -19.19 -15.23
N ALA A 256 -21.56 -19.05 -15.74
CA ALA A 256 -21.95 -19.63 -17.03
C ALA A 256 -21.21 -18.97 -18.19
N THR A 257 -21.03 -17.65 -18.15
CA THR A 257 -20.31 -16.88 -19.18
C THR A 257 -18.83 -17.27 -19.20
N LEU A 258 -18.17 -17.38 -18.04
CA LEU A 258 -16.78 -17.82 -17.92
C LEU A 258 -16.58 -19.25 -18.48
N ASP A 259 -17.49 -20.15 -18.16
CA ASP A 259 -17.43 -21.55 -18.62
C ASP A 259 -17.65 -21.66 -20.15
N LYS A 260 -18.53 -20.84 -20.72
CA LYS A 260 -18.72 -20.71 -22.16
C LYS A 260 -17.48 -20.09 -22.84
N ALA A 261 -16.94 -19.00 -22.31
CA ALA A 261 -15.76 -18.33 -22.84
C ALA A 261 -14.52 -19.23 -22.81
N ALA A 262 -14.32 -20.03 -21.75
CA ALA A 262 -13.23 -20.97 -21.65
C ALA A 262 -13.31 -22.10 -22.68
N ARG A 263 -14.51 -22.46 -23.15
CA ARG A 263 -14.71 -23.46 -24.22
C ARG A 263 -14.47 -22.92 -25.62
N SER A 264 -14.75 -21.65 -25.85
CA SER A 264 -14.72 -21.06 -27.20
C SER A 264 -13.38 -20.43 -27.57
N GLY A 265 -12.62 -19.94 -26.59
CA GLY A 265 -11.36 -19.24 -26.80
C GLY A 265 -10.13 -20.16 -26.73
N ARG A 266 -9.00 -19.69 -27.28
CA ARG A 266 -7.68 -20.31 -27.05
C ARG A 266 -7.11 -19.90 -25.68
N ALA A 267 -7.61 -18.81 -25.10
CA ALA A 267 -7.33 -18.36 -23.75
C ALA A 267 -8.56 -17.67 -23.16
N LEU A 268 -8.70 -17.74 -21.85
CA LEU A 268 -9.72 -17.04 -21.09
C LEU A 268 -9.15 -15.75 -20.50
N GLY A 269 -9.75 -14.61 -20.80
CA GLY A 269 -9.49 -13.34 -20.15
C GLY A 269 -10.52 -13.05 -19.06
N VAL A 270 -10.12 -12.40 -17.96
CA VAL A 270 -11.04 -11.97 -16.91
C VAL A 270 -10.70 -10.57 -16.41
N CYS A 271 -11.68 -9.66 -16.37
CA CYS A 271 -11.56 -8.35 -15.77
C CYS A 271 -12.51 -8.25 -14.57
N GLY A 272 -11.92 -8.24 -13.36
CA GLY A 272 -12.70 -8.23 -12.12
C GLY A 272 -11.85 -8.19 -10.86
N GLY A 273 -12.47 -8.39 -9.71
CA GLY A 273 -11.81 -8.56 -8.41
C GLY A 273 -11.38 -10.01 -8.15
N ASP A 274 -10.77 -10.25 -6.97
CA ASP A 274 -10.19 -11.55 -6.62
C ASP A 274 -11.21 -12.71 -6.67
N GLY A 275 -12.46 -12.51 -6.24
CA GLY A 275 -13.52 -13.53 -6.38
C GLY A 275 -13.89 -13.84 -7.82
N THR A 276 -13.95 -12.83 -8.71
CA THR A 276 -14.16 -13.01 -10.15
C THR A 276 -13.00 -13.77 -10.78
N VAL A 277 -11.77 -13.42 -10.41
CA VAL A 277 -10.55 -14.09 -10.87
C VAL A 277 -10.52 -15.55 -10.43
N ASN A 278 -10.95 -15.84 -9.18
CA ASN A 278 -11.05 -17.21 -8.69
C ASN A 278 -12.01 -18.07 -9.54
N ARG A 279 -13.21 -17.56 -9.85
CA ARG A 279 -14.17 -18.27 -10.71
C ARG A 279 -13.61 -18.51 -12.13
N ALA A 280 -12.90 -17.52 -12.69
CA ALA A 280 -12.24 -17.67 -13.98
C ALA A 280 -11.10 -18.70 -13.92
N ALA A 281 -10.33 -18.75 -12.83
CA ALA A 281 -9.28 -19.72 -12.61
C ALA A 281 -9.82 -21.16 -12.59
N VAL A 282 -10.97 -21.37 -11.94
CA VAL A 282 -11.66 -22.67 -11.93
C VAL A 282 -12.12 -23.07 -13.33
N ALA A 283 -12.72 -22.13 -14.08
CA ALA A 283 -13.13 -22.39 -15.46
C ALA A 283 -11.93 -22.70 -16.38
N ALA A 284 -10.87 -21.91 -16.29
CA ALA A 284 -9.63 -22.09 -17.06
C ALA A 284 -8.98 -23.45 -16.75
N ALA A 285 -8.85 -23.83 -15.48
CA ALA A 285 -8.30 -25.12 -15.06
C ALA A 285 -9.15 -26.29 -15.56
N ARG A 286 -10.48 -26.18 -15.49
CA ARG A 286 -11.42 -27.21 -15.94
C ARG A 286 -11.31 -27.49 -17.46
N HIS A 287 -11.12 -26.41 -18.22
CA HIS A 287 -11.04 -26.51 -19.69
C HIS A 287 -9.60 -26.58 -20.24
N GLY A 288 -8.59 -26.52 -19.37
CA GLY A 288 -7.18 -26.57 -19.75
C GLY A 288 -6.70 -25.39 -20.59
N VAL A 289 -7.34 -24.22 -20.50
CA VAL A 289 -6.97 -23.02 -21.25
C VAL A 289 -6.16 -22.04 -20.40
N PRO A 290 -5.20 -21.31 -20.99
CA PRO A 290 -4.47 -20.27 -20.27
C PRO A 290 -5.39 -19.12 -19.81
N LEU A 291 -5.06 -18.54 -18.66
CA LEU A 291 -5.80 -17.43 -18.04
C LEU A 291 -5.06 -16.10 -18.21
N ALA A 292 -5.74 -15.08 -18.69
CA ALA A 292 -5.27 -13.69 -18.71
C ALA A 292 -6.05 -12.85 -17.68
N VAL A 293 -5.35 -12.21 -16.74
CA VAL A 293 -5.97 -11.45 -15.63
C VAL A 293 -5.83 -9.97 -15.87
N PHE A 294 -6.95 -9.25 -15.86
CA PHE A 294 -7.01 -7.79 -15.91
C PHE A 294 -7.51 -7.25 -14.56
N PRO A 295 -6.76 -6.37 -13.88
CA PRO A 295 -7.10 -5.92 -12.54
C PRO A 295 -8.30 -4.96 -12.58
N GLY A 296 -9.49 -5.43 -12.21
CA GLY A 296 -10.76 -4.68 -12.18
C GLY A 296 -11.34 -4.46 -10.79
N GLY A 297 -10.84 -5.14 -9.77
CA GLY A 297 -11.30 -5.04 -8.39
C GLY A 297 -10.58 -3.97 -7.55
N THR A 298 -10.93 -3.92 -6.26
CA THR A 298 -10.34 -2.99 -5.30
C THR A 298 -8.97 -3.44 -4.81
N LEU A 299 -8.75 -4.72 -4.56
CA LEU A 299 -7.53 -5.27 -3.96
C LEU A 299 -6.61 -5.91 -5.00
N ASN A 300 -7.12 -6.76 -5.89
CA ASN A 300 -6.40 -7.40 -7.01
C ASN A 300 -5.11 -8.12 -6.55
N HIS A 301 -5.18 -8.88 -5.45
CA HIS A 301 -4.02 -9.55 -4.86
C HIS A 301 -3.31 -10.46 -5.85
N PHE A 302 -4.08 -11.32 -6.54
CA PHE A 302 -3.51 -12.25 -7.51
C PHE A 302 -2.84 -11.55 -8.70
N ALA A 303 -3.48 -10.51 -9.26
CA ALA A 303 -2.87 -9.73 -10.35
C ALA A 303 -1.54 -9.09 -9.90
N TYR A 304 -1.48 -8.59 -8.67
CA TYR A 304 -0.25 -8.01 -8.14
C TYR A 304 0.85 -9.04 -7.92
N ASP A 305 0.53 -10.25 -7.48
CA ASP A 305 1.49 -11.34 -7.37
C ASP A 305 2.04 -11.78 -8.74
N LEU A 306 1.25 -11.64 -9.81
CA LEU A 306 1.70 -11.82 -11.20
C LEU A 306 2.55 -10.64 -11.73
N GLY A 307 2.64 -9.52 -11.01
CA GLY A 307 3.30 -8.31 -11.49
C GLY A 307 2.43 -7.44 -12.40
N ILE A 308 1.13 -7.73 -12.50
CA ILE A 308 0.15 -6.99 -13.31
C ILE A 308 -0.42 -5.84 -12.49
N GLU A 309 -0.28 -4.62 -12.98
CA GLU A 309 -0.82 -3.40 -12.37
C GLU A 309 -1.86 -2.71 -13.25
N GLU A 310 -1.67 -2.80 -14.56
CA GLU A 310 -2.48 -2.14 -15.57
C GLU A 310 -2.84 -3.12 -16.69
N VAL A 311 -3.84 -2.78 -17.50
CA VAL A 311 -4.30 -3.58 -18.65
C VAL A 311 -3.15 -3.87 -19.61
N GLN A 312 -2.29 -2.90 -19.86
CA GLN A 312 -1.14 -3.01 -20.76
C GLN A 312 -0.09 -4.02 -20.29
N ASP A 313 -0.03 -4.35 -19.00
CA ASP A 313 0.88 -5.39 -18.52
C ASP A 313 0.44 -6.76 -19.02
N THR A 314 -0.87 -7.04 -18.94
CA THR A 314 -1.46 -8.29 -19.45
C THR A 314 -1.41 -8.35 -20.98
N ALA A 315 -1.67 -7.23 -21.68
CA ALA A 315 -1.59 -7.17 -23.13
C ALA A 315 -0.19 -7.56 -23.63
N ARG A 316 0.88 -7.03 -23.02
CA ARG A 316 2.26 -7.42 -23.38
C ARG A 316 2.56 -8.90 -23.11
N ALA A 317 2.02 -9.46 -22.04
CA ALA A 317 2.19 -10.88 -21.75
C ALA A 317 1.51 -11.76 -22.81
N LEU A 318 0.30 -11.37 -23.26
CA LEU A 318 -0.43 -12.03 -24.32
C LEU A 318 0.31 -11.95 -25.67
N GLU A 319 0.84 -10.79 -26.02
CA GLU A 319 1.61 -10.60 -27.24
C GLU A 319 2.89 -11.46 -27.26
N ALA A 320 3.57 -11.58 -26.12
CA ALA A 320 4.82 -12.33 -26.00
C ALA A 320 4.61 -13.84 -25.78
N GLY A 321 3.43 -14.26 -25.30
CA GLY A 321 3.18 -15.63 -24.88
C GLY A 321 3.83 -15.98 -23.54
N ASP A 322 4.24 -14.98 -22.76
CA ASP A 322 4.87 -15.18 -21.44
C ASP A 322 3.84 -15.59 -20.40
N ALA A 323 4.10 -16.68 -19.70
CA ALA A 323 3.20 -17.21 -18.69
C ALA A 323 3.95 -17.85 -17.50
N VAL A 324 3.19 -18.20 -16.48
CA VAL A 324 3.64 -18.94 -15.30
C VAL A 324 2.67 -20.07 -14.98
N LYS A 325 3.17 -21.15 -14.41
CA LYS A 325 2.36 -22.16 -13.76
C LYS A 325 1.92 -21.67 -12.40
N VAL A 326 0.69 -22.00 -12.04
CA VAL A 326 0.09 -21.59 -10.76
C VAL A 326 -0.65 -22.77 -10.14
N ASP A 327 -0.41 -22.98 -8.85
CA ASP A 327 -1.17 -23.95 -8.07
C ASP A 327 -2.58 -23.41 -7.79
N LEU A 328 -3.56 -24.32 -7.80
CA LEU A 328 -4.91 -24.02 -7.36
C LEU A 328 -5.17 -24.67 -6.00
N GLY A 329 -5.46 -23.86 -4.98
CA GLY A 329 -5.89 -24.36 -3.67
C GLY A 329 -7.28 -24.99 -3.79
N ARG A 330 -7.50 -26.08 -3.05
CA ARG A 330 -8.76 -26.81 -3.02
C ARG A 330 -9.16 -27.09 -1.58
N PHE A 331 -10.44 -26.96 -1.29
CA PHE A 331 -11.02 -27.42 -0.04
C PHE A 331 -12.18 -28.39 -0.31
N THR A 332 -12.17 -29.52 0.39
CA THR A 332 -13.18 -30.56 0.22
C THR A 332 -13.87 -30.82 1.55
N PRO A 333 -15.15 -30.50 1.69
CA PRO A 333 -15.92 -30.83 2.89
C PRO A 333 -16.23 -32.32 2.95
N GLY A 334 -16.04 -32.93 4.14
CA GLY A 334 -16.46 -34.29 4.49
C GLY A 334 -15.95 -35.43 3.62
N PRO A 335 -16.21 -36.69 4.02
CA PRO A 335 -15.96 -37.85 3.19
C PRO A 335 -17.04 -38.07 2.11
N ASP A 336 -18.20 -37.45 2.21
CA ASP A 336 -19.42 -37.80 1.46
C ASP A 336 -19.63 -37.05 0.14
N GLY A 337 -18.56 -36.57 -0.48
CA GLY A 337 -18.65 -36.10 -1.88
C GLY A 337 -19.32 -34.74 -2.09
N ALA A 338 -19.38 -33.90 -1.08
CA ALA A 338 -19.77 -32.51 -1.28
C ALA A 338 -18.81 -31.83 -2.29
N ALA A 339 -19.35 -30.94 -3.12
CA ALA A 339 -18.59 -30.27 -4.17
C ALA A 339 -17.37 -29.54 -3.59
N ALA A 340 -16.17 -29.83 -4.10
CA ALA A 340 -14.96 -29.14 -3.71
C ALA A 340 -15.03 -27.66 -4.11
N GLY A 341 -14.56 -26.78 -3.20
CA GLY A 341 -14.32 -25.39 -3.54
C GLY A 341 -12.85 -25.14 -3.86
N TYR A 342 -12.55 -24.03 -4.53
CA TYR A 342 -11.21 -23.69 -4.99
C TYR A 342 -10.85 -22.25 -4.63
N PHE A 343 -9.56 -21.98 -4.48
CA PHE A 343 -9.04 -20.63 -4.23
C PHE A 343 -7.66 -20.42 -4.86
N VAL A 344 -7.44 -19.23 -5.39
CA VAL A 344 -6.14 -18.83 -5.96
C VAL A 344 -5.27 -18.08 -4.94
N ASN A 345 -5.87 -17.40 -3.97
CA ASN A 345 -5.15 -16.64 -2.96
C ASN A 345 -5.21 -17.30 -1.58
N THR A 346 -6.37 -17.32 -0.95
CA THR A 346 -6.47 -17.64 0.49
C THR A 346 -7.75 -18.37 0.84
N PHE A 347 -7.63 -19.24 1.83
CA PHE A 347 -8.72 -19.87 2.55
C PHE A 347 -8.63 -19.51 4.05
N SER A 348 -9.74 -19.27 4.71
CA SER A 348 -9.75 -18.85 6.12
C SER A 348 -10.96 -19.35 6.90
N LEU A 349 -10.75 -19.58 8.19
CA LEU A 349 -11.74 -19.96 9.21
C LEU A 349 -11.65 -19.04 10.42
N GLY A 350 -12.67 -19.04 11.26
CA GLY A 350 -12.75 -18.24 12.48
C GLY A 350 -13.33 -16.85 12.21
N VAL A 351 -12.63 -15.79 12.62
CA VAL A 351 -13.15 -14.41 12.54
C VAL A 351 -13.11 -13.77 11.17
N TYR A 352 -12.32 -14.29 10.23
CA TYR A 352 -12.16 -13.66 8.92
C TYR A 352 -13.42 -13.70 8.05
N PRO A 353 -14.20 -14.78 7.98
CA PRO A 353 -15.49 -14.78 7.30
C PRO A 353 -16.45 -13.70 7.82
N GLU A 354 -16.47 -13.45 9.13
CA GLU A 354 -17.26 -12.38 9.73
C GLU A 354 -16.78 -10.99 9.29
N LEU A 355 -15.46 -10.78 9.22
CA LEU A 355 -14.88 -9.54 8.70
C LEU A 355 -15.30 -9.28 7.26
N VAL A 356 -15.27 -10.31 6.40
CA VAL A 356 -15.71 -10.22 4.99
C VAL A 356 -17.18 -9.80 4.95
N ARG A 357 -18.05 -10.50 5.70
CA ARG A 357 -19.50 -10.25 5.76
C ARG A 357 -19.84 -8.83 6.24
N LEU A 358 -19.20 -8.36 7.31
CA LEU A 358 -19.39 -7.00 7.83
C LEU A 358 -18.94 -5.94 6.83
N ARG A 359 -17.78 -6.15 6.19
CA ARG A 359 -17.28 -5.25 5.15
C ARG A 359 -18.23 -5.15 3.97
N GLU A 360 -18.75 -6.26 3.48
CA GLU A 360 -19.72 -6.29 2.38
C GLU A 360 -21.01 -5.58 2.75
N ARG A 361 -21.52 -5.82 3.95
CA ARG A 361 -22.73 -5.17 4.46
C ARG A 361 -22.60 -3.65 4.54
N TRP A 362 -21.44 -3.12 4.92
CA TRP A 362 -21.24 -1.69 5.13
C TRP A 362 -20.67 -0.96 3.92
N SER A 363 -19.98 -1.68 3.04
CA SER A 363 -19.31 -1.11 1.85
C SER A 363 -20.23 -0.25 0.97
N PRO A 364 -21.50 -0.62 0.69
CA PRO A 364 -22.40 0.19 -0.13
C PRO A 364 -22.73 1.56 0.48
N ARG A 365 -22.66 1.69 1.83
CA ARG A 365 -23.03 2.92 2.55
C ARG A 365 -21.87 3.86 2.79
N ILE A 366 -20.69 3.32 3.09
CA ILE A 366 -19.54 4.12 3.56
C ILE A 366 -18.25 3.91 2.73
N GLY A 367 -18.33 3.10 1.67
CA GLY A 367 -17.17 2.73 0.85
C GLY A 367 -16.37 1.57 1.43
N SER A 368 -15.66 0.85 0.55
CA SER A 368 -14.98 -0.41 0.90
C SER A 368 -13.87 -0.25 1.94
N TRP A 369 -13.15 0.87 1.93
CA TRP A 369 -12.03 1.09 2.87
C TRP A 369 -12.52 1.41 4.30
N PRO A 370 -13.40 2.40 4.53
CA PRO A 370 -13.97 2.63 5.87
C PRO A 370 -14.72 1.42 6.42
N ALA A 371 -15.48 0.71 5.57
CA ALA A 371 -16.16 -0.52 5.95
C ALA A 371 -15.17 -1.59 6.42
N GLY A 372 -14.05 -1.76 5.75
CA GLY A 372 -12.99 -2.69 6.16
C GLY A 372 -12.36 -2.33 7.50
N VAL A 373 -12.09 -1.06 7.76
CA VAL A 373 -11.54 -0.59 9.05
C VAL A 373 -12.52 -0.84 10.19
N LEU A 374 -13.80 -0.50 10.01
CA LEU A 374 -14.83 -0.72 11.03
C LEU A 374 -15.07 -2.21 11.26
N ALA A 375 -15.12 -3.02 10.21
CA ALA A 375 -15.25 -4.48 10.32
C ALA A 375 -14.05 -5.10 11.09
N ALA A 376 -12.84 -4.67 10.80
CA ALA A 376 -11.66 -5.11 11.54
C ALA A 376 -11.72 -4.70 13.01
N TYR A 377 -12.15 -3.49 13.31
CA TYR A 377 -12.32 -3.02 14.69
C TYR A 377 -13.34 -3.86 15.47
N GLU A 378 -14.50 -4.16 14.84
CA GLU A 378 -15.55 -4.99 15.45
C GLU A 378 -15.05 -6.41 15.72
N VAL A 379 -14.42 -7.02 14.73
CA VAL A 379 -13.87 -8.38 14.80
C VAL A 379 -12.73 -8.48 15.84
N LEU A 380 -11.87 -7.48 15.96
CA LEU A 380 -10.79 -7.46 16.95
C LEU A 380 -11.28 -7.48 18.40
N ARG A 381 -12.53 -7.06 18.63
CA ARG A 381 -13.20 -7.11 19.94
C ARG A 381 -13.88 -8.45 20.21
N GLY A 382 -14.10 -9.26 19.18
CA GLY A 382 -14.74 -10.57 19.29
C GLY A 382 -13.87 -11.55 20.06
N GLU A 383 -14.44 -12.22 21.05
CA GLU A 383 -13.71 -13.15 21.94
C GLU A 383 -14.01 -14.64 21.66
N ARG A 384 -14.95 -14.96 20.78
CA ARG A 384 -15.39 -16.34 20.59
C ARG A 384 -14.45 -17.10 19.65
N PRO A 385 -13.62 -18.01 20.17
CA PRO A 385 -12.87 -18.92 19.33
C PRO A 385 -13.79 -19.97 18.71
N LEU A 386 -13.38 -20.49 17.57
CA LEU A 386 -13.94 -21.67 16.93
C LEU A 386 -13.25 -22.90 17.53
N GLU A 387 -14.01 -23.78 18.15
CA GLU A 387 -13.50 -25.08 18.57
C GLU A 387 -13.46 -26.00 17.34
N ALA A 388 -12.28 -26.56 17.06
CA ALA A 388 -12.05 -27.45 15.91
C ALA A 388 -10.85 -28.37 16.20
N GLU A 389 -10.77 -29.48 15.49
CA GLU A 389 -9.60 -30.35 15.49
C GLU A 389 -8.72 -30.02 14.28
N VAL A 390 -7.42 -29.84 14.51
CA VAL A 390 -6.44 -29.68 13.44
C VAL A 390 -5.52 -30.88 13.47
N HIS A 391 -5.57 -31.69 12.40
CA HIS A 391 -4.86 -32.97 12.33
C HIS A 391 -5.17 -33.93 13.50
N GLY A 392 -6.39 -33.88 14.04
CA GLY A 392 -6.83 -34.72 15.17
C GLY A 392 -6.54 -34.16 16.56
N GLU A 393 -5.89 -32.98 16.63
CA GLU A 393 -5.63 -32.31 17.91
C GLU A 393 -6.63 -31.19 18.15
N PRO A 394 -7.25 -31.09 19.32
CA PRO A 394 -8.25 -30.06 19.61
C PRO A 394 -7.60 -28.69 19.76
N HIS A 395 -8.18 -27.67 19.12
CA HIS A 395 -7.71 -26.30 19.15
C HIS A 395 -8.89 -25.31 19.28
N ALA A 396 -8.70 -24.30 20.13
CA ALA A 396 -9.54 -23.11 20.13
C ALA A 396 -8.94 -22.09 19.14
N LEU A 397 -9.52 -21.96 17.96
CA LEU A 397 -9.02 -21.14 16.87
C LEU A 397 -9.74 -19.78 16.85
N TRP A 398 -9.02 -18.68 17.00
CA TRP A 398 -9.58 -17.37 16.72
C TRP A 398 -9.53 -17.05 15.22
N LEU A 399 -8.42 -17.40 14.57
CA LEU A 399 -8.22 -17.26 13.12
C LEU A 399 -7.36 -18.43 12.63
N LEU A 400 -7.78 -19.10 11.57
CA LEU A 400 -6.94 -19.95 10.76
C LEU A 400 -6.92 -19.38 9.34
N PHE A 401 -5.73 -19.19 8.81
CA PHE A 401 -5.46 -18.71 7.45
C PHE A 401 -4.62 -19.77 6.73
N ALA A 402 -5.01 -20.14 5.53
CA ALA A 402 -4.26 -21.00 4.64
C ALA A 402 -4.05 -20.30 3.29
N GLY A 403 -2.84 -19.82 3.07
CA GLY A 403 -2.43 -19.20 1.82
C GLY A 403 -2.09 -20.23 0.77
N ASN A 404 -2.52 -20.01 -0.47
CA ASN A 404 -2.08 -20.78 -1.63
C ASN A 404 -0.67 -20.33 -2.01
N CYS A 405 0.33 -21.16 -1.74
CA CYS A 405 1.75 -20.84 -1.75
C CYS A 405 2.23 -19.95 -0.57
N ILE A 406 3.54 -19.85 -0.39
CA ILE A 406 4.17 -19.19 0.75
C ILE A 406 4.13 -17.68 0.57
N TYR A 407 3.52 -17.00 1.54
CA TYR A 407 3.52 -15.54 1.63
C TYR A 407 4.77 -15.03 2.32
N GLN A 408 5.60 -14.29 1.60
CA GLN A 408 6.79 -13.65 2.15
C GLN A 408 6.48 -12.20 2.55
N ARG A 409 7.00 -11.80 3.73
CA ARG A 409 6.91 -10.43 4.20
C ARG A 409 8.24 -9.72 4.04
N LEU A 410 8.20 -8.54 3.47
CA LEU A 410 9.32 -7.59 3.47
C LEU A 410 8.92 -6.44 4.41
N GLY A 411 9.34 -6.55 5.69
CA GLY A 411 8.97 -5.58 6.71
C GLY A 411 7.46 -5.57 7.01
N PRO A 412 6.85 -4.41 7.29
CA PRO A 412 5.42 -4.25 7.56
C PRO A 412 4.54 -4.28 6.30
N ALA A 413 5.13 -4.38 5.10
CA ALA A 413 4.40 -4.45 3.83
C ALA A 413 3.47 -5.68 3.78
N PRO A 414 2.39 -5.61 3.00
CA PRO A 414 1.58 -6.78 2.70
C PRO A 414 2.44 -7.94 2.18
N ALA A 415 2.11 -9.15 2.60
CA ALA A 415 2.83 -10.33 2.14
C ALA A 415 2.58 -10.54 0.64
N HIS A 416 3.61 -10.95 -0.08
CA HIS A 416 3.58 -11.30 -1.50
C HIS A 416 4.04 -12.74 -1.69
N ARG A 417 3.60 -13.36 -2.78
CA ARG A 417 4.07 -14.66 -3.21
C ARG A 417 5.06 -14.50 -4.36
N TYR A 418 6.22 -15.15 -4.26
CA TYR A 418 7.23 -15.16 -5.31
C TYR A 418 7.15 -16.40 -6.17
N ASP A 419 6.77 -17.51 -5.55
CA ASP A 419 6.50 -18.77 -6.21
C ASP A 419 5.00 -19.03 -6.12
N LEU A 420 4.35 -19.20 -7.26
CA LEU A 420 2.91 -19.47 -7.37
C LEU A 420 2.62 -20.95 -7.55
N ALA A 421 3.65 -21.81 -7.57
CA ALA A 421 3.56 -23.26 -7.74
C ALA A 421 4.54 -24.02 -6.83
N ASP A 422 4.67 -23.59 -5.56
CA ASP A 422 5.58 -24.19 -4.58
C ASP A 422 5.05 -25.50 -3.97
N GLY A 423 3.81 -25.89 -4.25
CA GLY A 423 3.17 -27.09 -3.73
C GLY A 423 2.80 -27.03 -2.25
N LEU A 424 2.93 -25.88 -1.59
CA LEU A 424 2.75 -25.73 -0.15
C LEU A 424 1.62 -24.75 0.20
N LEU A 425 0.91 -25.03 1.29
CA LEU A 425 -0.01 -24.12 1.98
C LEU A 425 0.76 -23.37 3.06
N ASP A 426 0.64 -22.03 3.10
CA ASP A 426 1.12 -21.19 4.20
C ASP A 426 0.03 -21.10 5.26
N VAL A 427 0.06 -22.04 6.22
CA VAL A 427 -0.94 -22.11 7.27
C VAL A 427 -0.51 -21.27 8.47
N ARG A 428 -1.37 -20.34 8.86
CA ARG A 428 -1.16 -19.46 10.02
C ARG A 428 -2.37 -19.54 10.95
N VAL A 429 -2.09 -19.74 12.21
CA VAL A 429 -3.12 -19.89 13.25
C VAL A 429 -2.93 -18.82 14.31
N VAL A 430 -4.01 -18.20 14.72
CA VAL A 430 -4.09 -17.37 15.92
C VAL A 430 -5.00 -18.08 16.91
N HIS A 431 -4.42 -18.44 18.04
CA HIS A 431 -5.15 -19.16 19.08
C HIS A 431 -6.13 -18.25 19.82
N GLY A 432 -7.25 -18.82 20.24
CA GLY A 432 -8.24 -18.19 21.09
C GLY A 432 -7.69 -17.79 22.47
N GLY A 433 -8.55 -17.22 23.31
CA GLY A 433 -8.24 -16.74 24.64
C GLY A 433 -8.80 -15.34 24.89
N ARG A 434 -8.43 -14.69 26.00
CA ARG A 434 -8.92 -13.33 26.28
C ARG A 434 -8.33 -12.33 25.31
N LEU A 435 -9.18 -11.55 24.62
CA LEU A 435 -8.82 -10.48 23.68
C LEU A 435 -7.77 -10.89 22.63
N PRO A 436 -8.00 -11.95 21.84
CA PRO A 436 -7.00 -12.51 20.93
C PRO A 436 -6.55 -11.50 19.86
N GLY A 437 -7.46 -10.66 19.37
CA GLY A 437 -7.15 -9.59 18.42
C GLY A 437 -6.21 -8.53 18.98
N LEU A 438 -6.41 -8.09 20.23
CA LEU A 438 -5.52 -7.12 20.89
C LEU A 438 -4.16 -7.76 21.19
N ARG A 439 -4.11 -9.03 21.58
CA ARG A 439 -2.86 -9.78 21.77
C ARG A 439 -2.08 -9.90 20.47
N LEU A 440 -2.76 -10.16 19.35
CA LEU A 440 -2.14 -10.20 18.03
C LEU A 440 -1.58 -8.84 17.63
N LEU A 441 -2.33 -7.75 17.85
CA LEU A 441 -1.89 -6.39 17.57
C LEU A 441 -0.68 -6.01 18.44
N ALA A 442 -0.73 -6.28 19.73
CA ALA A 442 0.39 -6.03 20.64
C ALA A 442 1.64 -6.84 20.24
N ALA A 443 1.47 -8.12 19.88
CA ALA A 443 2.57 -8.95 19.40
C ALA A 443 3.18 -8.40 18.09
N ALA A 444 2.35 -7.92 17.17
CA ALA A 444 2.79 -7.31 15.90
C ALA A 444 3.57 -6.00 16.12
N LEU A 445 3.20 -5.22 17.13
CA LEU A 445 3.91 -3.99 17.53
C LEU A 445 5.21 -4.27 18.29
N ALA A 446 5.24 -5.37 19.08
CA ALA A 446 6.40 -5.74 19.88
C ALA A 446 7.53 -6.41 19.07
N GLY A 447 7.24 -6.94 17.88
CA GLY A 447 8.25 -7.58 17.05
C GLY A 447 7.69 -8.60 16.04
N PRO A 448 8.56 -9.48 15.51
CA PRO A 448 8.14 -10.47 14.52
C PRO A 448 7.12 -11.45 15.10
N LEU A 449 5.95 -11.60 14.45
CA LEU A 449 4.90 -12.53 14.88
C LEU A 449 5.36 -13.99 14.97
N SER A 450 6.42 -14.36 14.25
CA SER A 450 7.03 -15.71 14.34
C SER A 450 7.58 -16.08 15.72
N ARG A 451 7.80 -15.09 16.57
CA ARG A 451 8.25 -15.28 17.97
C ARG A 451 7.12 -15.18 18.99
N SER A 452 5.91 -14.92 18.54
CA SER A 452 4.76 -14.74 19.43
C SER A 452 4.09 -16.08 19.76
N PRO A 453 3.78 -16.39 21.03
CA PRO A 453 3.04 -17.58 21.39
C PRO A 453 1.57 -17.55 20.96
N VAL A 454 1.07 -16.39 20.53
CA VAL A 454 -0.32 -16.22 20.05
C VAL A 454 -0.48 -16.69 18.62
N HIS A 455 0.63 -16.78 17.86
CA HIS A 455 0.64 -17.03 16.42
C HIS A 455 1.54 -18.22 16.10
N ALA A 456 0.99 -19.20 15.41
CA ALA A 456 1.73 -20.32 14.84
C ALA A 456 1.70 -20.25 13.30
N ALA A 457 2.82 -20.56 12.67
CA ALA A 457 2.93 -20.65 11.22
C ALA A 457 3.55 -22.01 10.83
N ARG A 458 2.92 -22.69 9.87
CA ARG A 458 3.36 -23.98 9.35
C ARG A 458 3.24 -24.00 7.82
N ARG A 459 4.12 -24.74 7.18
CA ARG A 459 4.06 -25.02 5.75
C ARG A 459 3.62 -26.45 5.55
N LEU A 460 2.47 -26.65 4.92
CA LEU A 460 1.85 -27.97 4.82
C LEU A 460 1.47 -28.25 3.35
N ARG A 461 1.50 -29.49 2.93
CA ARG A 461 0.92 -29.92 1.64
C ARG A 461 -0.58 -30.17 1.75
N ARG A 462 -1.04 -30.55 2.94
CA ARG A 462 -2.45 -30.84 3.23
C ARG A 462 -2.77 -30.45 4.68
N LEU A 463 -3.91 -29.83 4.87
CA LEU A 463 -4.45 -29.45 6.17
C LEU A 463 -5.78 -30.19 6.38
N ARG A 464 -5.92 -30.90 7.49
CA ARG A 464 -7.17 -31.56 7.90
C ARG A 464 -7.74 -30.82 9.09
N ILE A 465 -9.03 -30.51 9.03
CA ILE A 465 -9.77 -29.83 10.08
C ILE A 465 -11.02 -30.65 10.33
N GLY A 466 -11.25 -31.02 11.60
CA GLY A 466 -12.39 -31.82 12.04
C GLY A 466 -13.21 -31.10 13.10
N ALA A 467 -14.27 -31.77 13.52
CA ALA A 467 -15.19 -31.31 14.57
C ALA A 467 -15.80 -29.92 14.33
N LEU A 468 -15.97 -29.53 13.06
CA LEU A 468 -16.61 -28.26 12.72
C LEU A 468 -18.11 -28.31 13.00
N ALA A 469 -18.61 -27.32 13.73
CA ALA A 469 -20.04 -27.18 14.01
C ALA A 469 -20.84 -27.00 12.70
N PRO A 470 -22.15 -27.39 12.70
CA PRO A 470 -23.02 -27.17 11.56
C PRO A 470 -23.01 -25.70 11.11
N ARG A 471 -22.95 -25.48 9.78
CA ARG A 471 -22.93 -24.16 9.17
C ARG A 471 -21.74 -23.28 9.60
N THR A 472 -20.57 -23.87 9.92
CA THR A 472 -19.34 -23.10 10.17
C THR A 472 -18.98 -22.28 8.92
N PRO A 473 -18.87 -20.95 9.05
CA PRO A 473 -18.53 -20.10 7.90
C PRO A 473 -17.04 -20.20 7.56
N VAL A 474 -16.75 -20.32 6.28
CA VAL A 474 -15.39 -20.26 5.70
C VAL A 474 -15.33 -19.14 4.68
N ALA A 475 -14.17 -18.52 4.56
CA ALA A 475 -13.94 -17.51 3.51
C ALA A 475 -12.80 -17.97 2.59
N TYR A 476 -12.97 -17.77 1.29
CA TYR A 476 -11.97 -18.04 0.27
C TYR A 476 -12.04 -16.98 -0.84
N ASP A 477 -10.91 -16.36 -1.13
CA ASP A 477 -10.77 -15.28 -2.12
C ASP A 477 -11.85 -14.17 -2.06
N GLY A 478 -12.38 -13.89 -0.84
CA GLY A 478 -13.42 -12.90 -0.60
C GLY A 478 -14.86 -13.43 -0.66
N GLU A 479 -15.08 -14.67 -1.03
CA GLU A 479 -16.37 -15.35 -0.98
C GLU A 479 -16.55 -16.06 0.38
N VAL A 480 -17.82 -16.29 0.78
CA VAL A 480 -18.15 -17.01 2.02
C VAL A 480 -18.99 -18.23 1.71
N ALA A 481 -18.58 -19.39 2.23
CA ALA A 481 -19.36 -20.63 2.20
C ALA A 481 -19.60 -21.13 3.63
N HIS A 482 -20.42 -22.18 3.75
CA HIS A 482 -20.72 -22.83 5.03
C HIS A 482 -20.39 -24.31 4.91
N ILE A 483 -19.72 -24.84 5.90
CA ILE A 483 -19.32 -26.24 5.98
C ILE A 483 -19.62 -26.82 7.37
N GLU A 484 -19.61 -28.13 7.46
CA GLU A 484 -19.80 -28.87 8.72
C GLU A 484 -18.94 -30.13 8.76
N GLY A 485 -18.68 -30.63 9.96
CA GLY A 485 -17.96 -31.89 10.17
C GLY A 485 -16.48 -31.80 9.84
N GLU A 486 -16.05 -32.48 8.79
CA GLU A 486 -14.65 -32.55 8.39
C GLU A 486 -14.36 -31.70 7.14
N LEU A 487 -13.14 -31.21 7.05
CA LEU A 487 -12.64 -30.42 5.93
C LEU A 487 -11.19 -30.80 5.64
N THR A 488 -10.89 -31.06 4.39
CA THR A 488 -9.53 -31.18 3.87
C THR A 488 -9.20 -30.00 2.98
N VAL A 489 -8.09 -29.30 3.25
CA VAL A 489 -7.54 -28.26 2.37
C VAL A 489 -6.23 -28.77 1.79
N ASP A 490 -6.11 -28.81 0.48
CA ASP A 490 -4.92 -29.21 -0.26
C ASP A 490 -4.74 -28.40 -1.54
N LYS A 491 -3.89 -28.84 -2.46
CA LYS A 491 -3.59 -28.12 -3.70
C LYS A 491 -3.64 -29.05 -4.90
N LEU A 492 -4.00 -28.47 -6.03
CA LEU A 492 -3.76 -29.02 -7.37
C LEU A 492 -2.48 -28.34 -7.90
N PRO A 493 -1.35 -29.05 -7.95
CA PRO A 493 -0.09 -28.47 -8.37
C PRO A 493 -0.13 -28.06 -9.84
N GLU A 494 0.40 -26.88 -10.17
CA GLU A 494 0.53 -26.37 -11.54
C GLU A 494 -0.75 -26.43 -12.38
N ALA A 495 -1.91 -26.39 -11.72
CA ALA A 495 -3.21 -26.59 -12.37
C ALA A 495 -3.60 -25.48 -13.36
N LEU A 496 -2.96 -24.32 -13.26
CA LEU A 496 -3.22 -23.16 -14.10
C LEU A 496 -1.98 -22.73 -14.88
N THR A 497 -2.17 -22.32 -16.12
CA THR A 497 -1.22 -21.50 -16.89
C THR A 497 -1.77 -20.09 -16.93
N VAL A 498 -1.02 -19.09 -16.45
CA VAL A 498 -1.50 -17.71 -16.34
C VAL A 498 -0.53 -16.76 -17.03
N TYR A 499 -1.03 -15.92 -17.93
CA TYR A 499 -0.22 -14.89 -18.58
C TYR A 499 0.37 -13.93 -17.59
N ARG A 500 1.66 -13.64 -17.75
CA ARG A 500 2.43 -12.80 -16.88
C ARG A 500 3.39 -11.92 -17.68
N PRO A 501 3.44 -10.59 -17.42
CA PRO A 501 4.36 -9.74 -18.15
C PRO A 501 5.82 -10.15 -17.90
N PRO A 502 6.69 -10.02 -18.92
CA PRO A 502 8.11 -10.29 -18.78
C PRO A 502 8.71 -9.40 -17.69
N VAL A 503 9.70 -9.92 -16.99
CA VAL A 503 10.45 -9.13 -16.02
C VAL A 503 11.17 -8.01 -16.75
N ARG A 504 10.83 -6.77 -16.50
CA ARG A 504 11.62 -5.65 -17.02
C ARG A 504 13.01 -5.69 -16.36
N ALA A 505 14.02 -5.91 -17.19
CA ALA A 505 15.41 -5.82 -16.82
C ALA A 505 15.77 -4.42 -16.27
#